data_943da157ee5d1722c1a65b01a901f43b
#
_entry.id   943da157ee5d1722c1a65b01a901f43b
#
_cell.length_a   1.000
_cell.length_b   1.000
_cell.length_c   1.000
_cell.angle_alpha   90.00
_cell.angle_beta   90.00
_cell.angle_gamma   90.00
#
_symmetry.space_group_name_H-M   'P 1'
#
loop_
_entity.id
_entity.type
_entity.pdbx_description
1 polymer ?
#
loop_
_entity_poly.entity_id
_entity_poly.type
_entity_poly.pdbx_seq_one_letter_code
_entity_poly.pdbx_strand_id
1 'polypeptide(L)' 'MNKYEEIIKVNSGLIYMIMNKYFKGYDKDDLYQVGVIGVIKAYNNYKNDHNTKFSTYAFKYIYINQ' A
#
# COMPACT_ATOMS: atom_id res chain seq x y z
N MET A 1 5.84 18.52 -3.89
CA MET A 1 5.31 17.13 -3.86
C MET A 1 3.97 17.15 -3.15
N ASN A 2 2.96 16.58 -3.74
CA ASN A 2 1.67 16.57 -3.07
C ASN A 2 1.62 15.46 -2.01
N LYS A 3 0.56 15.52 -1.21
CA LYS A 3 0.36 14.63 -0.08
C LYS A 3 0.34 13.15 -0.47
N TYR A 4 -0.32 12.83 -1.58
CA TYR A 4 -0.41 11.44 -2.01
C TYR A 4 0.92 10.91 -2.53
N GLU A 5 1.68 11.74 -3.24
CA GLU A 5 2.99 11.32 -3.71
C GLU A 5 3.92 10.99 -2.55
N GLU A 6 3.88 11.80 -1.51
CA GLU A 6 4.70 11.56 -0.33
C GLU A 6 4.32 10.27 0.37
N ILE A 7 3.03 10.01 0.54
CA ILE A 7 2.55 8.81 1.19
C ILE A 7 2.90 7.56 0.38
N ILE A 8 2.79 7.63 -0.94
CA ILE A 8 3.16 6.53 -1.80
C ILE A 8 4.66 6.25 -1.68
N LYS A 9 5.47 7.28 -1.70
CA LYS A 9 6.92 7.15 -1.59
C LYS A 9 7.33 6.50 -0.27
N VAL A 10 6.76 6.95 0.83
CA VAL A 10 7.07 6.41 2.16
C VAL A 10 6.67 4.94 2.27
N ASN A 11 5.62 4.55 1.59
CA ASN A 11 5.10 3.19 1.68
C ASN A 11 5.51 2.28 0.53
N SER A 12 6.38 2.77 -0.37
CA SER A 12 6.80 1.98 -1.53
C SER A 12 7.50 0.67 -1.14
N GLY A 13 8.30 0.70 -0.08
CA GLY A 13 8.96 -0.51 0.42
C GLY A 13 7.94 -1.58 0.83
N LEU A 14 6.86 -1.17 1.46
CA LEU A 14 5.80 -2.09 1.86
C LEU A 14 5.13 -2.71 0.63
N ILE A 15 4.87 -1.90 -0.40
CA ILE A 15 4.29 -2.40 -1.64
C ILE A 15 5.19 -3.47 -2.26
N TYR A 16 6.48 -3.18 -2.42
CA TYR A 16 7.42 -4.12 -3.02
C TYR A 16 7.58 -5.38 -2.18
N MET A 17 7.58 -5.25 -0.87
CA MET A 17 7.66 -6.42 0.01
C MET A 17 6.48 -7.37 -0.22
N ILE A 18 5.28 -6.81 -0.29
CA ILE A 18 4.07 -7.62 -0.50
C ILE A 18 4.10 -8.26 -1.88
N MET A 19 4.49 -7.50 -2.91
CA MET A 19 4.60 -8.03 -4.27
C MET A 19 5.55 -9.22 -4.32
N ASN A 20 6.73 -9.08 -3.71
CA ASN A 20 7.76 -10.11 -3.78
C ASN A 20 7.44 -11.32 -2.94
N LYS A 21 6.72 -11.13 -1.84
CA LYS A 21 6.43 -12.22 -0.92
C LYS A 21 5.21 -13.05 -1.35
N TYR A 22 4.17 -12.38 -1.83
CA TYR A 22 2.87 -13.04 -2.06
C TYR A 22 2.46 -13.15 -3.52
N PHE A 23 3.07 -12.38 -4.41
CA PHE A 23 2.60 -12.29 -5.79
C PHE A 23 3.72 -12.45 -6.81
N LYS A 24 4.61 -13.39 -6.55
CA LYS A 24 5.68 -13.71 -7.50
C LYS A 24 5.10 -14.24 -8.80
N GLY A 25 5.68 -13.86 -9.92
CA GLY A 25 5.25 -14.33 -11.23
C GLY A 25 4.22 -13.45 -11.91
N TYR A 26 3.69 -12.45 -11.21
CA TYR A 26 2.78 -11.48 -11.82
C TYR A 26 3.56 -10.30 -12.38
N ASP A 27 2.93 -9.54 -13.28
CA ASP A 27 3.52 -8.34 -13.84
C ASP A 27 3.75 -7.31 -12.72
N LYS A 28 5.01 -6.91 -12.54
CA LYS A 28 5.38 -6.03 -11.43
C LYS A 28 4.80 -4.63 -11.56
N ASP A 29 4.71 -4.12 -12.79
CA ASP A 29 4.15 -2.78 -12.99
C ASP A 29 2.68 -2.74 -12.63
N ASP A 30 1.94 -3.76 -13.04
CA ASP A 30 0.52 -3.86 -12.70
C ASP A 30 0.32 -4.00 -11.20
N LEU A 31 1.11 -4.86 -10.55
CA LEU A 31 1.01 -5.06 -9.10
C LEU A 31 1.34 -3.78 -8.36
N TYR A 32 2.37 -3.07 -8.81
CA TYR A 32 2.76 -1.84 -8.14
C TYR A 32 1.64 -0.79 -8.20
N GLN A 33 1.02 -0.64 -9.37
CA GLN A 33 -0.08 0.31 -9.52
C GLN A 33 -1.26 -0.04 -8.62
N VAL A 34 -1.59 -1.33 -8.54
CA VAL A 34 -2.66 -1.78 -7.65
C VAL A 34 -2.29 -1.52 -6.19
N GLY A 35 -1.02 -1.73 -5.83
CA GLY A 35 -0.54 -1.43 -4.49
C GLY A 35 -0.65 0.05 -4.15
N VAL A 36 -0.35 0.92 -5.11
CA VAL A 36 -0.49 2.37 -4.93
C VAL A 36 -1.94 2.72 -4.64
N ILE A 37 -2.87 2.12 -5.37
CA ILE A 37 -4.30 2.34 -5.13
C ILE A 37 -4.67 1.90 -3.72
N GLY A 38 -4.13 0.78 -3.27
CA GLY A 38 -4.36 0.28 -1.91
C GLY A 38 -3.86 1.27 -0.85
N VAL A 39 -2.68 1.84 -1.05
CA VAL A 39 -2.13 2.83 -0.12
C VAL A 39 -3.02 4.07 -0.05
N ILE A 40 -3.49 4.55 -1.20
CA ILE A 40 -4.36 5.73 -1.24
C ILE A 40 -5.68 5.45 -0.52
N LYS A 41 -6.28 4.30 -0.76
CA LYS A 41 -7.52 3.91 -0.07
C LYS A 41 -7.30 3.81 1.44
N ALA A 42 -6.19 3.22 1.85
CA ALA A 42 -5.86 3.11 3.26
C ALA A 42 -5.72 4.49 3.89
N TYR A 43 -5.02 5.40 3.21
CA TYR A 43 -4.82 6.74 3.70
C TYR A 43 -6.15 7.48 3.89
N ASN A 44 -7.03 7.36 2.92
CA ASN A 44 -8.31 8.05 2.96
C ASN A 44 -9.25 7.50 4.03
N ASN A 45 -9.07 6.25 4.44
CA ASN A 45 -9.93 5.60 5.42
C ASN A 45 -9.31 5.44 6.79
N TYR A 46 -8.03 5.76 6.94
CA TYR A 46 -7.34 5.61 8.22
C TYR A 46 -7.76 6.71 9.19
N LYS A 47 -8.07 6.31 10.42
CA LYS A 47 -8.41 7.25 11.49
C LYS A 47 -7.43 7.08 12.65
N ASN A 48 -7.03 8.18 13.24
CA ASN A 48 -6.04 8.17 14.31
C ASN A 48 -6.52 7.51 15.60
N ASP A 49 -7.81 7.28 15.73
CA ASP A 49 -8.37 6.62 16.90
C ASP A 49 -8.24 5.11 16.87
N HIS A 50 -7.73 4.55 15.78
CA HIS A 50 -7.42 3.13 15.71
C HIS A 50 -6.15 2.83 16.49
N ASN A 51 -6.12 1.69 17.16
CA ASN A 51 -4.92 1.23 17.85
C ASN A 51 -3.93 0.56 16.90
N THR A 52 -4.17 0.64 15.61
CA THR A 52 -3.38 -0.01 14.58
C THR A 52 -2.48 1.00 13.90
N LYS A 53 -1.21 0.66 13.73
CA LYS A 53 -0.29 1.50 12.97
C LYS A 53 -0.73 1.58 11.52
N PHE A 54 -0.43 2.72 10.87
CA PHE A 54 -0.80 2.89 9.49
C PHE A 54 -0.23 1.80 8.58
N SER A 55 1.00 1.39 8.80
CA SER A 55 1.63 0.35 7.96
C SER A 55 0.86 -0.98 8.02
N THR A 56 0.38 -1.35 9.19
CA THR A 56 -0.43 -2.55 9.35
C THR A 56 -1.78 -2.41 8.66
N TYR A 57 -2.37 -1.23 8.76
CA TYR A 57 -3.64 -0.93 8.13
C TYR A 57 -3.49 -0.93 6.60
N ALA A 58 -2.44 -0.29 6.11
CA ALA A 58 -2.16 -0.23 4.67
C ALA A 58 -1.86 -1.62 4.09
N PHE A 59 -1.21 -2.49 4.85
CA PHE A 59 -0.93 -3.85 4.42
C PHE A 59 -2.20 -4.55 3.95
N LYS A 60 -3.28 -4.44 4.73
CA LYS A 60 -4.55 -5.07 4.36
C LYS A 60 -5.08 -4.55 3.03
N TYR A 61 -5.04 -3.25 2.84
CA TYR A 61 -5.55 -2.66 1.61
C TYR A 61 -4.70 -3.02 0.41
N ILE A 62 -3.39 -3.04 0.56
CA ILE A 62 -2.48 -3.42 -0.53
C ILE A 62 -2.70 -4.87 -0.91
N TYR A 63 -2.73 -5.75 0.09
CA TYR A 63 -2.89 -7.18 -0.14
C TYR A 63 -4.22 -7.51 -0.80
N ILE A 64 -5.30 -6.93 -0.32
CA ILE A 64 -6.63 -7.19 -0.86
C ILE A 64 -6.77 -6.70 -2.30
N ASN A 65 -6.16 -5.55 -2.61
CA ASN A 65 -6.28 -4.97 -3.95
C ASN A 65 -5.33 -5.62 -4.97
N GLN A 66 -4.39 -6.42 -4.54
CA GLN A 66 -3.51 -7.18 -5.42
C GLN A 66 -4.03 -8.60 -5.62
#